data_d912262c672ff516e1faf1d3b1d3d2df
#
_entry.id   d912262c672ff516e1faf1d3b1d3d2df
#
_cell.length_a   1.000
_cell.length_b   1.000
_cell.length_c   1.000
_cell.angle_alpha   90.00
_cell.angle_beta   90.00
_cell.angle_gamma   90.00
#
_symmetry.space_group_name_H-M   'P 1'
#
loop_
_entity.id
_entity.type
_entity.pdbx_description
1 polymer ?
#
loop_
_entity_poly.entity_id
_entity_poly.type
_entity_poly.pdbx_seq_one_letter_code
_entity_poly.pdbx_strand_id
1 'polypeptide(L)'
;GPVYSALQVGTHATAQSALSGILAALLVRDATGAGQLVETSMLQGMLPYEQGAMIGRQFPERFGAMYPDLPSNEPPMPTLHYHPAQAGDGRWLQFGNLLPHLFDNFLMVTDLIDIVADPDFEPTQLALPPEKYEPFRDRMLRRLQDRPAADWINDCIANGSVVATTYQTTQDALKDPDIVANGHAISQDDGGIQLGPLARMTKTPAQ
;
A
#
# COMPACT_ATOMS: atom_id res chain seq x y z
N GLY A 1 20.39 -2.70 -7.14
CA GLY A 1 20.54 -4.14 -6.84
C GLY A 1 19.43 -4.64 -5.94
N PRO A 2 19.39 -5.97 -5.61
CA PRO A 2 18.39 -6.50 -4.70
C PRO A 2 18.37 -5.78 -3.36
N VAL A 3 17.16 -5.53 -2.82
CA VAL A 3 16.99 -4.90 -1.52
C VAL A 3 16.47 -5.94 -0.53
N TYR A 4 17.12 -6.06 0.62
CA TYR A 4 16.64 -6.93 1.69
C TYR A 4 15.45 -6.28 2.40
N SER A 5 14.32 -6.98 2.41
CA SER A 5 13.16 -6.57 3.19
C SER A 5 13.30 -7.04 4.64
N ALA A 6 13.15 -6.14 5.61
CA ALA A 6 13.09 -6.49 7.02
C ALA A 6 11.84 -7.35 7.37
N LEU A 7 10.77 -7.22 6.57
CA LEU A 7 9.58 -8.05 6.69
C LEU A 7 9.77 -9.36 5.92
N GLN A 8 9.44 -10.46 6.55
CA GLN A 8 9.50 -11.81 5.94
C GLN A 8 8.25 -12.07 5.07
N VAL A 9 8.08 -11.26 4.01
CA VAL A 9 6.90 -11.28 3.15
C VAL A 9 6.63 -12.69 2.59
N GLY A 10 7.66 -13.37 2.10
CA GLY A 10 7.54 -14.73 1.57
C GLY A 10 7.03 -15.73 2.59
N THR A 11 7.52 -15.67 3.82
CA THR A 11 7.07 -16.55 4.91
C THR A 11 5.61 -16.28 5.27
N HIS A 12 5.23 -15.01 5.41
CA HIS A 12 3.85 -14.64 5.72
C HIS A 12 2.88 -15.02 4.57
N ALA A 13 3.26 -14.76 3.33
CA ALA A 13 2.47 -15.13 2.16
C ALA A 13 2.24 -16.66 2.08
N THR A 14 3.28 -17.43 2.34
CA THR A 14 3.19 -18.90 2.36
C THR A 14 2.29 -19.40 3.50
N ALA A 15 2.40 -18.82 4.69
CA ALA A 15 1.54 -19.16 5.82
C ALA A 15 0.06 -18.88 5.50
N GLN A 16 -0.26 -17.76 4.88
CA GLN A 16 -1.63 -17.43 4.45
C GLN A 16 -2.15 -18.41 3.38
N SER A 17 -1.32 -18.76 2.40
CA SER A 17 -1.67 -19.74 1.37
C SER A 17 -1.91 -21.14 1.97
N ALA A 18 -1.03 -21.57 2.90
CA ALA A 18 -1.19 -22.84 3.62
C ALA A 18 -2.49 -22.86 4.44
N LEU A 19 -2.76 -21.78 5.20
CA LEU A 19 -3.99 -21.68 6.01
C LEU A 19 -5.24 -21.76 5.13
N SER A 20 -5.27 -21.05 4.02
CA SER A 20 -6.40 -21.10 3.07
C SER A 20 -6.61 -22.50 2.51
N GLY A 21 -5.52 -23.18 2.13
CA GLY A 21 -5.57 -24.57 1.66
C GLY A 21 -6.05 -25.55 2.74
N ILE A 22 -5.59 -25.41 3.98
CA ILE A 22 -6.02 -26.23 5.12
C ILE A 22 -7.53 -26.08 5.37
N LEU A 23 -8.02 -24.82 5.42
CA LEU A 23 -9.44 -24.57 5.62
C LEU A 23 -10.29 -25.14 4.49
N ALA A 24 -9.87 -25.02 3.24
CA ALA A 24 -10.53 -25.64 2.10
C ALA A 24 -10.54 -27.17 2.20
N ALA A 25 -9.42 -27.79 2.61
CA ALA A 25 -9.32 -29.23 2.79
C ALA A 25 -10.23 -29.74 3.93
N LEU A 26 -10.37 -28.97 5.01
CA LEU A 26 -11.30 -29.27 6.11
C LEU A 26 -12.75 -29.23 5.63
N LEU A 27 -13.16 -28.25 4.85
CA LEU A 27 -14.51 -28.19 4.27
C LEU A 27 -14.81 -29.40 3.35
N VAL A 28 -13.83 -29.77 2.51
CA VAL A 28 -13.96 -30.96 1.66
C VAL A 28 -14.09 -32.24 2.50
N ARG A 29 -13.26 -32.39 3.55
CA ARG A 29 -13.32 -33.51 4.45
C ARG A 29 -14.70 -33.60 5.14
N ASP A 30 -15.24 -32.48 5.60
CA ASP A 30 -16.53 -32.44 6.27
C ASP A 30 -17.69 -32.81 5.30
N ALA A 31 -17.56 -32.50 4.02
CA ALA A 31 -18.54 -32.84 2.99
C ALA A 31 -18.41 -34.30 2.47
N THR A 32 -17.18 -34.82 2.40
CA THR A 32 -16.91 -36.12 1.73
C THR A 32 -16.46 -37.26 2.67
N GLY A 33 -16.06 -36.91 3.89
CA GLY A 33 -15.43 -37.85 4.84
C GLY A 33 -13.94 -38.14 4.54
N ALA A 34 -13.37 -37.60 3.45
CA ALA A 34 -12.00 -37.86 3.01
C ALA A 34 -11.07 -36.67 3.24
N GLY A 35 -9.96 -36.90 3.96
CA GLY A 35 -8.89 -35.95 4.10
C GLY A 35 -7.95 -35.90 2.88
N GLN A 36 -7.11 -34.87 2.77
CA GLN A 36 -6.14 -34.73 1.69
C GLN A 36 -4.86 -34.03 2.18
N LEU A 37 -3.77 -34.21 1.44
CA LEU A 37 -2.54 -33.50 1.64
C LEU A 37 -2.67 -32.08 1.06
N VAL A 38 -2.18 -31.08 1.80
CA VAL A 38 -2.08 -29.69 1.36
C VAL A 38 -0.60 -29.30 1.30
N GLU A 39 -0.13 -28.94 0.14
CA GLU A 39 1.25 -28.52 -0.09
C GLU A 39 1.30 -27.11 -0.67
N THR A 40 2.23 -26.31 -0.21
CA THR A 40 2.55 -25.01 -0.77
C THR A 40 4.05 -24.71 -0.58
N SER A 41 4.53 -23.64 -1.20
CA SER A 41 5.91 -23.19 -1.09
C SER A 41 5.99 -21.67 -1.02
N MET A 42 7.16 -21.14 -0.61
CA MET A 42 7.36 -19.68 -0.62
C MET A 42 7.17 -19.08 -2.00
N LEU A 43 7.62 -19.77 -3.05
CA LEU A 43 7.40 -19.33 -4.42
C LEU A 43 5.91 -19.22 -4.75
N GLN A 44 5.13 -20.26 -4.45
CA GLN A 44 3.68 -20.27 -4.67
C GLN A 44 2.96 -19.20 -3.85
N GLY A 45 3.38 -18.97 -2.60
CA GLY A 45 2.83 -17.90 -1.77
C GLY A 45 3.10 -16.50 -2.30
N MET A 46 4.25 -16.30 -2.97
CA MET A 46 4.64 -14.99 -3.53
C MET A 46 4.04 -14.70 -4.92
N LEU A 47 3.67 -15.71 -5.71
CA LEU A 47 3.14 -15.53 -7.06
C LEU A 47 1.95 -14.54 -7.15
N PRO A 48 0.97 -14.53 -6.23
CA PRO A 48 -0.13 -13.58 -6.29
C PRO A 48 0.31 -12.10 -6.24
N TYR A 49 1.44 -11.78 -5.60
CA TYR A 49 1.95 -10.42 -5.51
C TYR A 49 2.60 -9.93 -6.82
N GLU A 50 3.03 -10.86 -7.69
CA GLU A 50 3.65 -10.59 -8.99
C GLU A 50 2.67 -10.77 -10.17
N GLN A 51 1.42 -11.07 -9.89
CA GLN A 51 0.43 -11.39 -10.92
C GLN A 51 0.30 -10.29 -11.98
N GLY A 52 0.33 -9.02 -11.58
CA GLY A 52 0.22 -7.89 -12.49
C GLY A 52 1.38 -7.84 -13.50
N ALA A 53 2.62 -7.93 -13.02
CA ALA A 53 3.80 -7.95 -13.87
C ALA A 53 3.83 -9.18 -14.79
N MET A 54 3.39 -10.33 -14.29
CA MET A 54 3.30 -11.57 -15.09
C MET A 54 2.27 -11.44 -16.21
N ILE A 55 1.11 -10.82 -15.96
CA ILE A 55 0.08 -10.56 -16.99
C ILE A 55 0.58 -9.54 -17.99
N GLY A 56 1.20 -8.44 -17.56
CA GLY A 56 1.73 -7.40 -18.43
C GLY A 56 2.77 -7.95 -19.42
N ARG A 57 3.63 -8.85 -18.97
CA ARG A 57 4.64 -9.50 -19.81
C ARG A 57 4.06 -10.50 -20.82
N GLN A 58 2.97 -11.16 -20.47
CA GLN A 58 2.30 -12.11 -21.36
C GLN A 58 1.43 -11.42 -22.41
N PHE A 59 0.89 -10.24 -22.10
CA PHE A 59 0.00 -9.49 -22.97
C PHE A 59 0.43 -8.01 -23.08
N PRO A 60 1.63 -7.73 -23.62
CA PRO A 60 2.22 -6.40 -23.62
C PRO A 60 1.41 -5.37 -24.39
N GLU A 61 0.74 -5.76 -25.49
CA GLU A 61 -0.12 -4.89 -26.26
C GLU A 61 -1.37 -4.42 -25.50
N ARG A 62 -1.80 -5.18 -24.48
CA ARG A 62 -2.99 -4.88 -23.68
C ARG A 62 -2.66 -4.25 -22.35
N PHE A 63 -1.57 -4.66 -21.72
CA PHE A 63 -1.23 -4.30 -20.34
C PHE A 63 0.17 -3.69 -20.18
N GLY A 64 0.96 -3.59 -21.27
CA GLY A 64 2.35 -3.12 -21.22
C GLY A 64 2.49 -1.70 -20.67
N ALA A 65 1.53 -0.81 -20.94
CA ALA A 65 1.53 0.54 -20.38
C ALA A 65 1.35 0.56 -18.85
N MET A 66 0.60 -0.41 -18.30
CA MET A 66 0.38 -0.55 -16.85
C MET A 66 1.54 -1.25 -16.15
N TYR A 67 2.23 -2.15 -16.84
CA TYR A 67 3.36 -2.94 -16.34
C TYR A 67 4.52 -2.88 -17.33
N PRO A 68 5.18 -1.71 -17.46
CA PRO A 68 6.28 -1.54 -18.41
C PRO A 68 7.45 -2.48 -18.06
N ASP A 69 8.18 -2.90 -19.08
CA ASP A 69 9.47 -3.57 -18.89
C ASP A 69 10.48 -2.56 -18.34
N LEU A 70 10.66 -2.60 -17.02
CA LEU A 70 11.70 -1.81 -16.37
C LEU A 70 13.05 -2.52 -16.54
N PRO A 71 14.13 -1.79 -16.81
CA PRO A 71 15.46 -2.33 -16.72
C PRO A 71 15.66 -2.99 -15.35
N SER A 72 16.27 -4.18 -15.32
CA SER A 72 16.41 -4.98 -14.10
C SER A 72 17.20 -4.30 -12.97
N ASN A 73 17.88 -3.21 -13.27
CA ASN A 73 18.71 -2.41 -12.37
C ASN A 73 18.06 -1.08 -11.95
N GLU A 74 16.89 -0.74 -12.48
CA GLU A 74 16.14 0.45 -12.09
C GLU A 74 14.91 0.03 -11.27
N PRO A 75 14.77 0.54 -10.03
CA PRO A 75 13.54 0.31 -9.27
C PRO A 75 12.37 1.00 -9.98
N PRO A 76 11.15 0.42 -9.91
CA PRO A 76 9.97 1.10 -10.39
C PRO A 76 9.84 2.46 -9.67
N MET A 77 9.74 3.52 -10.46
CA MET A 77 9.54 4.85 -9.91
C MET A 77 8.16 4.92 -9.24
N PRO A 78 8.05 5.52 -8.04
CA PRO A 78 6.75 5.82 -7.48
C PRO A 78 5.95 6.68 -8.47
N THR A 79 4.68 6.35 -8.68
CA THR A 79 3.81 7.15 -9.54
C THR A 79 3.46 8.48 -8.87
N LEU A 80 3.06 9.50 -9.65
CA LEU A 80 2.67 10.81 -9.09
C LEU A 80 1.51 10.70 -8.09
N HIS A 81 0.61 9.76 -8.30
CA HIS A 81 -0.59 9.57 -7.50
C HIS A 81 -0.43 8.51 -6.38
N TYR A 82 0.66 7.74 -6.40
CA TYR A 82 0.98 6.75 -5.36
C TYR A 82 2.47 6.82 -5.02
N HIS A 83 2.82 7.58 -3.98
CA HIS A 83 4.21 7.83 -3.66
C HIS A 83 4.42 8.12 -2.17
N PRO A 84 5.59 7.79 -1.62
CA PRO A 84 6.06 8.32 -0.36
C PRO A 84 6.67 9.70 -0.58
N ALA A 85 6.52 10.60 0.42
CA ALA A 85 7.17 11.90 0.43
C ALA A 85 7.57 12.29 1.84
N GLN A 86 8.65 13.07 1.96
CA GLN A 86 9.09 13.59 3.25
C GLN A 86 8.52 15.00 3.45
N ALA A 87 7.91 15.24 4.61
CA ALA A 87 7.43 16.56 5.02
C ALA A 87 8.56 17.42 5.61
N GLY A 88 8.28 18.71 5.84
CA GLY A 88 9.27 19.66 6.34
C GLY A 88 9.84 19.37 7.71
N ASP A 89 9.14 18.60 8.54
CA ASP A 89 9.60 18.11 9.83
C ASP A 89 10.40 16.81 9.76
N GLY A 90 10.68 16.32 8.55
CA GLY A 90 11.42 15.08 8.29
C GLY A 90 10.58 13.80 8.40
N ARG A 91 9.31 13.87 8.77
CA ARG A 91 8.41 12.72 8.79
C ARG A 91 8.02 12.30 7.37
N TRP A 92 7.83 11.00 7.18
CA TRP A 92 7.40 10.45 5.91
C TRP A 92 5.87 10.32 5.86
N LEU A 93 5.33 10.67 4.69
CA LEU A 93 3.93 10.53 4.32
C LEU A 93 3.81 9.52 3.20
N GLN A 94 2.73 8.74 3.18
CA GLN A 94 2.31 7.93 2.04
C GLN A 94 1.04 8.54 1.45
N PHE A 95 1.04 8.75 0.15
CA PHE A 95 -0.13 9.17 -0.62
C PHE A 95 -0.61 8.01 -1.50
N GLY A 96 -1.94 7.90 -1.68
CA GLY A 96 -2.58 6.82 -2.43
C GLY A 96 -3.76 7.31 -3.26
N ASN A 97 -3.57 8.37 -4.05
CA ASN A 97 -4.62 9.06 -4.80
C ASN A 97 -4.78 8.48 -6.21
N LEU A 98 -5.08 7.18 -6.31
CA LEU A 98 -5.09 6.38 -7.54
C LEU A 98 -6.22 6.72 -8.52
N LEU A 99 -7.26 7.41 -8.08
CA LEU A 99 -8.38 7.82 -8.93
C LEU A 99 -8.26 9.31 -9.29
N PRO A 100 -8.69 9.73 -10.50
CA PRO A 100 -8.55 11.12 -10.94
C PRO A 100 -9.08 12.13 -9.92
N HIS A 101 -10.28 11.95 -9.39
CA HIS A 101 -10.85 12.88 -8.41
C HIS A 101 -10.08 12.95 -7.09
N LEU A 102 -9.42 11.86 -6.66
CA LEU A 102 -8.57 11.86 -5.47
C LEU A 102 -7.27 12.63 -5.73
N PHE A 103 -6.70 12.44 -6.93
CA PHE A 103 -5.49 13.16 -7.32
C PHE A 103 -5.74 14.65 -7.52
N ASP A 104 -6.86 15.04 -8.15
CA ASP A 104 -7.27 16.43 -8.27
C ASP A 104 -7.39 17.12 -6.89
N ASN A 105 -8.01 16.43 -5.92
CA ASN A 105 -8.08 16.92 -4.53
C ASN A 105 -6.70 17.02 -3.87
N PHE A 106 -5.81 16.06 -4.10
CA PHE A 106 -4.42 16.15 -3.66
C PHE A 106 -3.72 17.37 -4.25
N LEU A 107 -3.87 17.63 -5.57
CA LEU A 107 -3.31 18.81 -6.23
C LEU A 107 -3.87 20.12 -5.64
N MET A 108 -5.16 20.16 -5.31
CA MET A 108 -5.77 21.33 -4.64
C MET A 108 -5.21 21.54 -3.23
N VAL A 109 -5.15 20.50 -2.40
CA VAL A 109 -4.63 20.58 -1.03
C VAL A 109 -3.16 21.00 -1.01
N THR A 110 -2.38 20.56 -1.99
CA THR A 110 -0.96 20.86 -2.09
C THR A 110 -0.64 22.14 -2.88
N ASP A 111 -1.67 22.81 -3.43
CA ASP A 111 -1.51 24.01 -4.27
C ASP A 111 -0.65 23.71 -5.54
N LEU A 112 -0.93 22.60 -6.18
CA LEU A 112 -0.29 22.10 -7.40
C LEU A 112 -1.27 21.91 -8.55
N ILE A 113 -2.50 22.42 -8.38
CA ILE A 113 -3.60 22.21 -9.35
C ILE A 113 -3.35 22.83 -10.73
N ASP A 114 -2.41 23.78 -10.81
CA ASP A 114 -2.02 24.41 -12.06
C ASP A 114 -1.51 23.42 -13.12
N ILE A 115 -1.02 22.24 -12.70
CA ILE A 115 -0.58 21.21 -13.65
C ILE A 115 -1.71 20.72 -14.56
N VAL A 116 -2.95 20.76 -14.09
CA VAL A 116 -4.12 20.34 -14.87
C VAL A 116 -4.33 21.23 -16.12
N ALA A 117 -3.80 22.46 -16.11
CA ALA A 117 -3.81 23.35 -17.26
C ALA A 117 -2.69 23.07 -18.28
N ASP A 118 -1.75 22.18 -17.96
CA ASP A 118 -0.70 21.79 -18.91
C ASP A 118 -1.34 20.91 -20.02
N PRO A 119 -1.18 21.28 -21.32
CA PRO A 119 -1.82 20.53 -22.42
C PRO A 119 -1.31 19.10 -22.57
N ASP A 120 -0.16 18.77 -21.98
CA ASP A 120 0.42 17.43 -22.02
C ASP A 120 0.06 16.59 -20.78
N PHE A 121 -0.71 17.14 -19.84
CA PHE A 121 -1.21 16.39 -18.70
C PHE A 121 -2.42 15.54 -19.11
N GLU A 122 -2.31 14.21 -18.95
CA GLU A 122 -3.41 13.27 -19.26
C GLU A 122 -4.17 12.92 -17.96
N PRO A 123 -5.34 13.55 -17.72
CA PRO A 123 -6.05 13.41 -16.44
C PRO A 123 -6.55 12.00 -16.15
N THR A 124 -6.91 11.23 -17.20
CA THR A 124 -7.46 9.88 -17.02
C THR A 124 -6.40 8.86 -16.66
N GLN A 125 -5.17 9.07 -17.11
CA GLN A 125 -4.04 8.22 -16.81
C GLN A 125 -3.16 8.80 -15.68
N LEU A 126 -3.44 10.03 -15.26
CA LEU A 126 -2.63 10.79 -14.29
C LEU A 126 -1.15 10.81 -14.68
N ALA A 127 -0.89 11.04 -15.96
CA ALA A 127 0.42 10.90 -16.57
C ALA A 127 0.89 12.21 -17.22
N LEU A 128 2.19 12.32 -17.29
CA LEU A 128 2.93 13.36 -18.01
C LEU A 128 3.97 12.69 -18.91
N PRO A 129 4.36 13.32 -20.03
CA PRO A 129 5.47 12.82 -20.81
C PRO A 129 6.78 12.86 -19.98
N PRO A 130 7.76 11.98 -20.28
CA PRO A 130 8.96 11.81 -19.45
C PRO A 130 9.71 13.10 -19.13
N GLU A 131 9.81 14.02 -20.08
CA GLU A 131 10.49 15.31 -19.94
C GLU A 131 9.81 16.27 -18.95
N LYS A 132 8.51 16.11 -18.70
CA LYS A 132 7.73 16.89 -17.71
C LYS A 132 7.51 16.15 -16.40
N TYR A 133 7.57 14.83 -16.42
CA TYR A 133 7.29 13.97 -15.26
C TYR A 133 8.25 14.27 -14.10
N GLU A 134 9.55 14.18 -14.34
CA GLU A 134 10.55 14.40 -13.28
C GLU A 134 10.54 15.82 -12.72
N PRO A 135 10.49 16.89 -13.56
CA PRO A 135 10.38 18.26 -13.04
C PRO A 135 9.13 18.47 -12.17
N PHE A 136 7.99 17.91 -12.57
CA PHE A 136 6.77 18.03 -11.78
C PHE A 136 6.85 17.21 -10.48
N ARG A 137 7.34 15.98 -10.54
CA ARG A 137 7.59 15.14 -9.36
C ARG A 137 8.50 15.85 -8.35
N ASP A 138 9.60 16.44 -8.81
CA ASP A 138 10.50 17.20 -7.95
C ASP A 138 9.83 18.44 -7.33
N ARG A 139 8.99 19.14 -8.09
CA ARG A 139 8.18 20.25 -7.58
C ARG A 139 7.23 19.78 -6.49
N MET A 140 6.54 18.68 -6.72
CA MET A 140 5.61 18.06 -5.77
C MET A 140 6.32 17.66 -4.47
N LEU A 141 7.46 16.98 -4.57
CA LEU A 141 8.23 16.57 -3.39
C LEU A 141 8.76 17.77 -2.60
N ARG A 142 9.23 18.82 -3.27
CA ARG A 142 9.64 20.07 -2.60
C ARG A 142 8.48 20.76 -1.91
N ARG A 143 7.31 20.82 -2.57
CA ARG A 143 6.10 21.43 -1.97
C ARG A 143 5.71 20.76 -0.66
N LEU A 144 5.82 19.45 -0.57
CA LEU A 144 5.51 18.71 0.66
C LEU A 144 6.51 18.99 1.81
N GLN A 145 7.71 19.48 1.51
CA GLN A 145 8.69 19.90 2.51
C GLN A 145 8.42 21.30 3.11
N ASP A 146 7.46 22.05 2.59
CA ASP A 146 7.17 23.41 3.09
C ASP A 146 6.47 23.41 4.45
N ARG A 147 5.86 22.28 4.87
CA ARG A 147 5.06 22.20 6.09
C ARG A 147 5.30 20.88 6.83
N PRO A 148 5.01 20.83 8.16
CA PRO A 148 5.04 19.59 8.93
C PRO A 148 4.02 18.56 8.44
N ALA A 149 4.32 17.28 8.65
CA ALA A 149 3.43 16.17 8.26
C ALA A 149 2.02 16.28 8.85
N ALA A 150 1.91 16.71 10.11
CA ALA A 150 0.62 16.86 10.79
C ALA A 150 -0.30 17.87 10.09
N ASP A 151 0.24 18.97 9.59
CA ASP A 151 -0.54 19.98 8.89
C ASP A 151 -1.09 19.44 7.57
N TRP A 152 -0.27 18.70 6.81
CA TRP A 152 -0.71 18.04 5.59
C TRP A 152 -1.81 17.03 5.84
N ILE A 153 -1.65 16.19 6.87
CA ILE A 153 -2.68 15.19 7.23
C ILE A 153 -3.98 15.87 7.63
N ASN A 154 -3.94 16.94 8.44
CA ASN A 154 -5.13 17.67 8.83
C ASN A 154 -5.87 18.26 7.63
N ASP A 155 -5.16 18.84 6.66
CA ASP A 155 -5.77 19.38 5.44
C ASP A 155 -6.35 18.27 4.55
N CYS A 156 -5.67 17.11 4.46
CA CYS A 156 -6.20 15.94 3.74
C CYS A 156 -7.48 15.41 4.39
N ILE A 157 -7.52 15.33 5.73
CA ILE A 157 -8.71 14.92 6.48
C ILE A 157 -9.84 15.93 6.29
N ALA A 158 -9.54 17.24 6.38
CA ALA A 158 -10.53 18.29 6.19
C ALA A 158 -11.12 18.31 4.78
N ASN A 159 -10.32 18.00 3.76
CA ASN A 159 -10.76 17.85 2.38
C ASN A 159 -11.68 16.62 2.20
N GLY A 160 -11.39 15.51 2.87
CA GLY A 160 -12.19 14.28 2.86
C GLY A 160 -12.07 13.41 1.60
N SER A 161 -11.28 13.85 0.61
CA SER A 161 -11.08 13.13 -0.66
C SER A 161 -9.59 13.02 -1.04
N VAL A 162 -8.70 13.09 -0.07
CA VAL A 162 -7.26 12.83 -0.25
C VAL A 162 -6.86 11.65 0.62
N VAL A 163 -6.30 10.64 -0.01
CA VAL A 163 -5.77 9.46 0.70
C VAL A 163 -4.33 9.73 1.10
N ALA A 164 -4.11 9.93 2.38
CA ALA A 164 -2.78 10.16 2.96
C ALA A 164 -2.67 9.55 4.36
N THR A 165 -1.47 9.10 4.71
CA THR A 165 -1.14 8.66 6.07
C THR A 165 0.32 8.94 6.39
N THR A 166 0.67 8.99 7.67
CA THR A 166 2.06 9.07 8.12
C THR A 166 2.68 7.69 8.24
N TYR A 167 3.96 7.56 7.87
CA TYR A 167 4.73 6.39 8.26
C TYR A 167 4.96 6.42 9.77
N GLN A 168 4.71 5.29 10.40
CA GLN A 168 4.88 5.10 11.83
C GLN A 168 5.92 4.00 12.09
N THR A 169 6.66 4.13 13.19
CA THR A 169 7.40 3.00 13.74
C THR A 169 6.42 1.98 14.35
N THR A 170 6.86 0.74 14.56
CA THR A 170 6.03 -0.27 15.24
C THR A 170 5.60 0.21 16.63
N GLN A 171 6.49 0.90 17.34
CA GLN A 171 6.21 1.44 18.67
C GLN A 171 5.16 2.56 18.64
N ASP A 172 5.18 3.42 17.62
CA ASP A 172 4.20 4.47 17.45
C ASP A 172 2.84 3.90 17.04
N ALA A 173 2.83 2.94 16.12
CA ALA A 173 1.61 2.27 15.66
C ALA A 173 0.87 1.56 16.81
N LEU A 174 1.60 0.89 17.72
CA LEU A 174 1.01 0.24 18.89
C LEU A 174 0.34 1.21 19.88
N LYS A 175 0.63 2.51 19.76
CA LYS A 175 0.04 3.59 20.59
C LYS A 175 -0.92 4.48 19.80
N ASP A 176 -1.07 4.23 18.52
CA ASP A 176 -1.96 4.99 17.67
C ASP A 176 -3.40 4.88 18.16
N PRO A 177 -4.13 6.02 18.34
CA PRO A 177 -5.48 6.02 18.90
C PRO A 177 -6.46 5.14 18.11
N ASP A 178 -6.38 5.12 16.80
CA ASP A 178 -7.27 4.33 15.95
C ASP A 178 -6.95 2.83 16.06
N ILE A 179 -5.67 2.47 16.12
CA ILE A 179 -5.22 1.08 16.31
C ILE A 179 -5.69 0.56 17.67
N VAL A 180 -5.55 1.37 18.73
CA VAL A 180 -5.99 1.01 20.09
C VAL A 180 -7.52 0.95 20.16
N ALA A 181 -8.24 1.97 19.67
CA ALA A 181 -9.70 2.02 19.71
C ALA A 181 -10.34 0.86 18.91
N ASN A 182 -9.69 0.42 17.84
CA ASN A 182 -10.14 -0.73 17.05
C ASN A 182 -9.69 -2.09 17.61
N GLY A 183 -9.00 -2.11 18.74
CA GLY A 183 -8.57 -3.34 19.42
C GLY A 183 -7.49 -4.11 18.64
N HIS A 184 -6.70 -3.43 17.82
CA HIS A 184 -5.55 -4.01 17.12
C HIS A 184 -4.29 -4.01 18.00
N ALA A 185 -4.26 -3.18 19.04
CA ALA A 185 -3.28 -3.19 20.11
C ALA A 185 -3.99 -3.28 21.44
N ILE A 186 -3.62 -4.24 22.29
CA ILE A 186 -4.25 -4.54 23.57
C ILE A 186 -3.22 -4.42 24.67
N SER A 187 -3.45 -3.51 25.63
CA SER A 187 -2.58 -3.38 26.79
C SER A 187 -2.77 -4.58 27.74
N GLN A 188 -1.66 -5.09 28.26
CA GLN A 188 -1.61 -6.16 29.25
C GLN A 188 -1.38 -5.60 30.65
N ASP A 189 -1.73 -6.36 31.67
CA ASP A 189 -1.59 -5.95 33.09
C ASP A 189 -0.12 -5.72 33.51
N ASP A 190 0.82 -6.37 32.84
CA ASP A 190 2.26 -6.22 33.06
C ASP A 190 2.87 -5.00 32.36
N GLY A 191 2.04 -4.19 31.67
CA GLY A 191 2.46 -3.02 30.90
C GLY A 191 2.91 -3.35 29.46
N GLY A 192 2.86 -4.62 29.05
CA GLY A 192 3.10 -5.02 27.66
C GLY A 192 1.95 -4.63 26.74
N ILE A 193 2.22 -4.62 25.44
CA ILE A 193 1.19 -4.44 24.41
C ILE A 193 1.20 -5.68 23.51
N GLN A 194 0.05 -6.32 23.41
CA GLN A 194 -0.19 -7.46 22.55
C GLN A 194 -0.95 -7.02 21.30
N LEU A 195 -0.66 -7.66 20.16
CA LEU A 195 -1.49 -7.52 18.96
C LEU A 195 -2.87 -8.13 19.21
N GLY A 196 -3.89 -7.42 18.80
CA GLY A 196 -5.25 -7.92 18.80
C GLY A 196 -5.48 -9.04 17.77
N PRO A 197 -6.67 -9.67 17.77
CA PRO A 197 -6.97 -10.75 16.85
C PRO A 197 -6.94 -10.26 15.40
N LEU A 198 -6.33 -11.06 14.53
CA LEU A 198 -6.20 -10.76 13.09
C LEU A 198 -7.57 -10.74 12.37
N ALA A 199 -8.56 -11.42 12.92
CA ALA A 199 -9.93 -11.44 12.41
C ALA A 199 -10.92 -11.36 13.58
N ARG A 200 -11.90 -10.48 13.46
CA ARG A 200 -13.00 -10.37 14.42
C ARG A 200 -14.17 -11.24 13.99
N MET A 201 -14.49 -12.23 14.78
CA MET A 201 -15.66 -13.08 14.59
C MET A 201 -16.71 -12.74 15.66
N THR A 202 -17.88 -12.30 15.24
CA THR A 202 -18.92 -11.79 16.15
C THR A 202 -19.57 -12.87 17.00
N LYS A 203 -19.54 -14.14 16.54
CA LYS A 203 -20.16 -15.29 17.26
C LYS A 203 -19.14 -16.15 17.99
N THR A 204 -17.91 -16.17 17.54
CA THR A 204 -16.81 -16.98 18.09
C THR A 204 -15.55 -16.10 18.19
N PRO A 205 -15.54 -15.08 19.07
CA PRO A 205 -14.39 -14.20 19.20
C PRO A 205 -13.15 -14.99 19.63
N ALA A 206 -11.98 -14.54 19.21
CA ALA A 206 -10.71 -15.06 19.71
C ALA A 206 -10.61 -14.76 21.22
N GLN A 207 -10.13 -15.74 21.98
CA GLN A 207 -9.86 -15.64 23.41
C GLN A 207 -8.43 -15.20 23.68
#